data_a2a9b31b81133d197d404b50ccb19f7b
#
_entry.id   a2a9b31b81133d197d404b50ccb19f7b
#
_cell.length_a   1.000
_cell.length_b   1.000
_cell.length_c   1.000
_cell.angle_alpha   90.00
_cell.angle_beta   90.00
_cell.angle_gamma   90.00
#
_symmetry.space_group_name_H-M   'P 1'
#
loop_
_entity.id
_entity.type
_entity.pdbx_description
1 polymer ?
#
loop_
_entity_poly.entity_id
_entity_poly.type
_entity_poly.pdbx_seq_one_letter_code
_entity_poly.pdbx_strand_id
1 'polypeptide(L)'
;MSDEGVLDPTPAPLEVLEPLLAPVRRDTDAARTWRRARPWVLLVASVAVVSVLVRAFVVQTFYIPSGSMEPTLWPGQAIVVDKLAAEFGTIHTGDVIVFHASPAVAQDCAEATPDLVKRVIGLPGQTIYSEGNTIYVDYRPLAQPWPHEEPLEPAIGAPQSPVVVPPGQYFVMGDNQPTSCDSRYWGFVPRSAIIGKVLWRVWPLSAIGGV
;
A
#
# COMPACT_ATOMS: atom_id res chain seq x y z
N MET A 1 12.51 73.23 -83.34
CA MET A 1 11.38 72.27 -83.47
C MET A 1 11.75 71.10 -82.65
N SER A 2 11.19 71.12 -81.47
CA SER A 2 11.59 70.25 -80.39
C SER A 2 10.41 69.33 -80.13
N ASP A 3 10.60 68.08 -80.17
CA ASP A 3 9.63 67.05 -79.84
C ASP A 3 9.87 66.61 -78.42
N GLU A 4 8.96 66.95 -77.52
CA GLU A 4 9.02 66.57 -76.16
C GLU A 4 8.32 65.20 -76.01
N GLY A 5 9.14 64.17 -75.79
CA GLY A 5 8.65 62.84 -75.48
C GLY A 5 8.01 62.77 -74.07
N VAL A 6 6.72 62.65 -74.04
CA VAL A 6 5.96 62.37 -72.81
C VAL A 6 6.28 60.94 -72.38
N LEU A 7 6.91 60.79 -71.21
CA LEU A 7 7.04 59.48 -70.52
C LEU A 7 5.74 59.13 -69.89
N ASP A 8 5.09 58.13 -70.39
CA ASP A 8 3.92 57.50 -69.81
C ASP A 8 4.35 56.62 -68.57
N PRO A 9 3.92 56.86 -67.36
CA PRO A 9 4.26 56.02 -66.23
C PRO A 9 3.39 54.75 -66.27
N THR A 10 3.97 53.71 -66.85
CA THR A 10 3.35 52.35 -66.78
C THR A 10 3.14 51.95 -65.28
N PRO A 11 1.95 51.71 -64.78
CA PRO A 11 1.79 51.24 -63.45
C PRO A 11 2.40 49.83 -63.31
N ALA A 12 3.22 49.63 -62.28
CA ALA A 12 3.78 48.32 -61.97
C ALA A 12 2.67 47.29 -61.80
N PRO A 13 2.82 46.13 -62.46
CA PRO A 13 1.75 45.11 -62.34
C PRO A 13 1.54 44.67 -60.86
N LEU A 14 0.28 44.73 -60.40
CA LEU A 14 -0.11 44.34 -59.07
C LEU A 14 0.26 42.91 -58.71
N GLU A 15 0.65 42.09 -59.67
CA GLU A 15 1.13 40.73 -59.51
C GLU A 15 2.35 40.56 -58.63
N VAL A 16 3.20 41.58 -58.48
CA VAL A 16 4.42 41.51 -57.64
C VAL A 16 4.13 41.64 -56.16
N LEU A 17 2.95 42.11 -55.75
CA LEU A 17 2.58 42.29 -54.33
C LEU A 17 1.84 41.10 -53.71
N GLU A 18 1.32 40.16 -54.49
CA GLU A 18 0.58 39.01 -54.00
C GLU A 18 1.43 38.04 -53.12
N PRO A 19 2.73 37.80 -53.38
CA PRO A 19 3.51 36.92 -52.48
C PRO A 19 3.75 37.49 -51.10
N LEU A 20 3.63 38.81 -50.90
CA LEU A 20 3.86 39.46 -49.60
C LEU A 20 2.64 39.40 -48.66
N LEU A 21 1.47 39.08 -49.20
CA LEU A 21 0.21 39.01 -48.44
C LEU A 21 -0.25 37.56 -48.17
N ALA A 22 0.52 36.55 -48.58
CA ALA A 22 0.19 35.17 -48.27
C ALA A 22 0.19 34.95 -46.76
N PRO A 23 -0.89 34.46 -46.15
CA PRO A 23 -0.90 34.21 -44.74
C PRO A 23 0.16 33.15 -44.40
N VAL A 24 1.06 33.49 -43.49
CA VAL A 24 2.08 32.57 -42.98
C VAL A 24 1.33 31.40 -42.32
N ARG A 25 1.21 30.29 -43.02
CA ARG A 25 0.66 29.04 -42.47
C ARG A 25 1.63 28.46 -41.43
N ARG A 26 1.64 29.02 -40.23
CA ARG A 26 2.53 28.58 -39.14
C ARG A 26 2.01 27.40 -38.33
N ASP A 27 0.83 26.85 -38.60
CA ASP A 27 0.17 25.94 -37.62
C ASP A 27 -0.07 24.50 -38.06
N THR A 28 0.34 24.09 -39.25
CA THR A 28 0.01 22.72 -39.69
C THR A 28 0.90 21.64 -39.12
N ASP A 29 2.14 21.93 -38.77
CA ASP A 29 3.09 20.92 -38.28
C ASP A 29 2.92 20.66 -36.76
N ALA A 30 2.67 21.69 -36.00
CA ALA A 30 2.38 21.57 -34.57
C ALA A 30 1.08 20.80 -34.31
N ALA A 31 0.03 21.11 -35.10
CA ALA A 31 -1.25 20.40 -34.98
C ALA A 31 -1.14 18.93 -35.43
N ARG A 32 -0.31 18.63 -36.43
CA ARG A 32 -0.09 17.26 -36.91
C ARG A 32 0.73 16.45 -35.91
N THR A 33 1.77 17.02 -35.32
CA THR A 33 2.60 16.40 -34.26
C THR A 33 1.74 16.15 -32.99
N TRP A 34 0.91 17.12 -32.57
CA TRP A 34 0.00 16.97 -31.45
C TRP A 34 -1.04 15.85 -31.68
N ARG A 35 -1.63 15.76 -32.87
CA ARG A 35 -2.58 14.67 -33.19
C ARG A 35 -1.90 13.29 -33.15
N ARG A 36 -0.64 13.16 -33.51
CA ARG A 36 0.12 11.91 -33.40
C ARG A 36 0.55 11.60 -31.97
N ALA A 37 0.89 12.62 -31.18
CA ALA A 37 1.29 12.46 -29.79
C ALA A 37 0.11 12.22 -28.83
N ARG A 38 -1.09 12.74 -29.14
CA ARG A 38 -2.29 12.66 -28.30
C ARG A 38 -2.60 11.24 -27.79
N PRO A 39 -2.61 10.17 -28.61
CA PRO A 39 -2.91 8.83 -28.11
C PRO A 39 -1.86 8.34 -27.09
N TRP A 40 -0.59 8.68 -27.30
CA TRP A 40 0.48 8.35 -26.35
C TRP A 40 0.36 9.13 -25.05
N VAL A 41 0.04 10.41 -25.12
CA VAL A 41 -0.20 11.24 -23.93
C VAL A 41 -1.39 10.71 -23.14
N LEU A 42 -2.49 10.35 -23.81
CA LEU A 42 -3.66 9.76 -23.15
C LEU A 42 -3.34 8.41 -22.54
N LEU A 43 -2.56 7.55 -23.21
CA LEU A 43 -2.11 6.27 -22.67
C LEU A 43 -1.26 6.48 -21.42
N VAL A 44 -0.25 7.33 -21.48
CA VAL A 44 0.61 7.60 -20.31
C VAL A 44 -0.20 8.20 -19.15
N ALA A 45 -1.09 9.14 -19.46
CA ALA A 45 -1.97 9.74 -18.45
C ALA A 45 -2.90 8.70 -17.81
N SER A 46 -3.50 7.80 -18.60
CA SER A 46 -4.38 6.75 -18.07
C SER A 46 -3.60 5.77 -17.19
N VAL A 47 -2.41 5.34 -17.60
CA VAL A 47 -1.53 4.48 -16.79
C VAL A 47 -1.15 5.18 -15.49
N ALA A 48 -0.80 6.46 -15.53
CA ALA A 48 -0.47 7.23 -14.34
C ALA A 48 -1.67 7.32 -13.37
N VAL A 49 -2.86 7.63 -13.88
CA VAL A 49 -4.09 7.67 -13.08
C VAL A 49 -4.39 6.32 -12.45
N VAL A 50 -4.35 5.23 -13.22
CA VAL A 50 -4.58 3.88 -12.70
C VAL A 50 -3.55 3.53 -11.63
N SER A 51 -2.27 3.83 -11.86
CA SER A 51 -1.20 3.59 -10.89
C SER A 51 -1.43 4.34 -9.58
N VAL A 52 -1.85 5.61 -9.65
CA VAL A 52 -2.19 6.40 -8.46
C VAL A 52 -3.40 5.80 -7.73
N LEU A 53 -4.44 5.39 -8.45
CA LEU A 53 -5.63 4.77 -7.85
C LEU A 53 -5.29 3.44 -7.16
N VAL A 54 -4.52 2.58 -7.82
CA VAL A 54 -4.06 1.31 -7.22
C VAL A 54 -3.26 1.58 -5.95
N ARG A 55 -2.31 2.50 -5.99
CA ARG A 55 -1.50 2.87 -4.82
C ARG A 55 -2.35 3.49 -3.69
N ALA A 56 -3.35 4.28 -4.02
CA ALA A 56 -4.19 4.95 -3.03
C ALA A 56 -5.17 4.00 -2.33
N PHE A 57 -5.78 3.07 -3.10
CA PHE A 57 -6.91 2.29 -2.62
C PHE A 57 -6.62 0.79 -2.43
N VAL A 58 -5.63 0.23 -3.12
CA VAL A 58 -5.41 -1.22 -3.14
C VAL A 58 -4.20 -1.63 -2.33
N VAL A 59 -3.05 -0.97 -2.52
CA VAL A 59 -1.77 -1.45 -2.00
C VAL A 59 -1.00 -0.34 -1.30
N GLN A 60 -0.44 -0.66 -0.14
CA GLN A 60 0.44 0.24 0.62
C GLN A 60 1.71 -0.48 1.05
N THR A 61 2.83 0.24 1.04
CA THR A 61 4.12 -0.30 1.49
C THR A 61 4.43 0.22 2.89
N PHE A 62 4.88 -0.67 3.79
CA PHE A 62 5.34 -0.35 5.13
C PHE A 62 6.75 -0.85 5.36
N TYR A 63 7.49 -0.18 6.23
CA TYR A 63 8.78 -0.63 6.75
C TYR A 63 8.59 -1.24 8.13
N ILE A 64 9.32 -2.32 8.40
CA ILE A 64 9.30 -3.01 9.70
C ILE A 64 10.27 -2.31 10.64
N PRO A 65 9.80 -1.67 11.73
CA PRO A 65 10.68 -0.94 12.65
C PRO A 65 11.26 -1.81 13.76
N SER A 66 10.58 -2.90 14.15
CA SER A 66 10.91 -3.71 15.33
C SER A 66 11.07 -5.20 15.03
N GLY A 67 11.72 -5.94 15.93
CA GLY A 67 11.94 -7.38 15.80
C GLY A 67 10.78 -8.26 16.29
N SER A 68 9.61 -7.69 16.60
CA SER A 68 8.47 -8.43 17.18
C SER A 68 7.89 -9.51 16.27
N MET A 69 8.21 -9.48 14.97
CA MET A 69 7.77 -10.45 13.97
C MET A 69 8.90 -11.37 13.48
N GLU A 70 10.06 -11.34 14.14
CA GLU A 70 11.13 -12.31 13.85
C GLU A 70 10.67 -13.73 14.21
N PRO A 71 11.09 -14.72 13.46
CA PRO A 71 11.98 -14.68 12.29
C PRO A 71 11.25 -14.45 10.95
N THR A 72 9.93 -14.25 10.95
CA THR A 72 9.13 -14.05 9.71
C THR A 72 9.48 -12.73 9.03
N LEU A 73 9.50 -11.63 9.80
CA LEU A 73 9.82 -10.29 9.32
C LEU A 73 10.92 -9.66 10.19
N TRP A 74 11.94 -9.09 9.53
CA TRP A 74 13.09 -8.49 10.20
C TRP A 74 13.04 -6.97 10.11
N PRO A 75 13.60 -6.25 11.09
CA PRO A 75 13.73 -4.80 11.04
C PRO A 75 14.42 -4.33 9.74
N GLY A 76 13.94 -3.23 9.17
CA GLY A 76 14.44 -2.67 7.92
C GLY A 76 13.89 -3.31 6.65
N GLN A 77 13.10 -4.37 6.76
CA GLN A 77 12.39 -4.94 5.62
C GLN A 77 11.20 -4.07 5.21
N ALA A 78 10.88 -4.09 3.90
CA ALA A 78 9.65 -3.48 3.39
C ALA A 78 8.66 -4.56 2.98
N ILE A 79 7.40 -4.32 3.33
CA ILE A 79 6.27 -5.21 3.05
C ILE A 79 5.22 -4.50 2.21
N VAL A 80 4.47 -5.28 1.45
CA VAL A 80 3.31 -4.84 0.67
C VAL A 80 2.05 -5.36 1.33
N VAL A 81 1.12 -4.45 1.55
CA VAL A 81 -0.12 -4.67 2.30
C VAL A 81 -1.32 -4.45 1.40
N ASP A 82 -2.23 -5.42 1.39
CA ASP A 82 -3.52 -5.35 0.71
C ASP A 82 -4.55 -4.67 1.63
N LYS A 83 -4.96 -3.48 1.25
CA LYS A 83 -5.97 -2.69 1.98
C LYS A 83 -7.39 -3.20 1.75
N LEU A 84 -7.67 -3.74 0.55
CA LEU A 84 -9.00 -4.26 0.23
C LEU A 84 -9.34 -5.50 1.06
N ALA A 85 -8.35 -6.30 1.42
CA ALA A 85 -8.54 -7.44 2.31
C ALA A 85 -9.05 -7.04 3.70
N ALA A 86 -8.65 -5.87 4.21
CA ALA A 86 -9.15 -5.33 5.49
C ALA A 86 -10.58 -4.82 5.38
N GLU A 87 -10.96 -4.22 4.26
CA GLU A 87 -12.27 -3.59 4.11
C GLU A 87 -13.34 -4.59 3.65
N PHE A 88 -13.02 -5.39 2.65
CA PHE A 88 -13.98 -6.29 1.98
C PHE A 88 -13.64 -7.78 2.11
N GLY A 89 -12.42 -8.09 2.52
CA GLY A 89 -11.94 -9.47 2.62
C GLY A 89 -12.27 -10.15 3.94
N THR A 90 -11.92 -11.43 4.00
CA THR A 90 -11.97 -12.24 5.21
C THR A 90 -10.57 -12.35 5.80
N ILE A 91 -10.45 -12.08 7.08
CA ILE A 91 -9.21 -12.28 7.85
C ILE A 91 -9.28 -13.67 8.48
N HIS A 92 -8.20 -14.43 8.36
CA HIS A 92 -8.08 -15.79 8.86
C HIS A 92 -6.99 -15.88 9.92
N THR A 93 -7.07 -16.92 10.74
CA THR A 93 -5.98 -17.29 11.63
C THR A 93 -4.71 -17.57 10.81
N GLY A 94 -3.59 -17.01 11.25
CA GLY A 94 -2.30 -17.07 10.54
C GLY A 94 -2.02 -15.87 9.63
N ASP A 95 -3.02 -15.06 9.28
CA ASP A 95 -2.79 -13.85 8.49
C ASP A 95 -1.94 -12.85 9.26
N VAL A 96 -0.97 -12.25 8.59
CA VAL A 96 -0.21 -11.11 9.14
C VAL A 96 -0.90 -9.83 8.73
N ILE A 97 -1.23 -8.99 9.70
CA ILE A 97 -1.97 -7.74 9.49
C ILE A 97 -1.18 -6.53 9.97
N VAL A 98 -1.40 -5.41 9.29
CA VAL A 98 -0.98 -4.08 9.74
C VAL A 98 -2.21 -3.37 10.29
N PHE A 99 -2.07 -2.76 11.46
CA PHE A 99 -3.18 -2.06 12.10
C PHE A 99 -2.70 -0.83 12.87
N HIS A 100 -3.59 0.11 13.06
CA HIS A 100 -3.38 1.32 13.85
C HIS A 100 -3.49 0.97 15.34
N ALA A 101 -2.40 1.12 16.07
CA ALA A 101 -2.43 0.97 17.52
C ALA A 101 -3.16 2.16 18.16
N SER A 102 -3.91 1.89 19.23
CA SER A 102 -4.42 2.99 20.04
C SER A 102 -3.26 3.75 20.69
N PRO A 103 -3.42 5.04 21.02
CA PRO A 103 -2.36 5.80 21.70
C PRO A 103 -1.86 5.15 23.00
N ALA A 104 -2.75 4.47 23.74
CA ALA A 104 -2.38 3.73 24.95
C ALA A 104 -1.47 2.54 24.62
N VAL A 105 -1.82 1.74 23.61
CA VAL A 105 -0.98 0.59 23.17
C VAL A 105 0.39 1.05 22.68
N ALA A 106 0.45 2.11 21.89
CA ALA A 106 1.70 2.65 21.40
C ALA A 106 2.62 3.13 22.53
N GLN A 107 2.05 3.72 23.58
CA GLN A 107 2.78 4.17 24.76
C GLN A 107 3.24 3.01 25.64
N ASP A 108 2.36 2.05 25.92
CA ASP A 108 2.64 0.90 26.80
C ASP A 108 3.69 -0.03 26.20
N CYS A 109 3.73 -0.15 24.87
CA CYS A 109 4.70 -0.98 24.15
C CYS A 109 5.98 -0.23 23.75
N ALA A 110 6.10 1.06 24.04
CA ALA A 110 7.22 1.90 23.61
C ALA A 110 7.53 1.80 22.10
N GLU A 111 6.47 1.62 21.29
CA GLU A 111 6.59 1.46 19.85
C GLU A 111 6.86 2.80 19.17
N ALA A 112 7.81 2.79 18.24
CA ALA A 112 8.27 4.01 17.56
C ALA A 112 7.25 4.54 16.53
N THR A 113 6.27 3.71 16.14
CA THR A 113 5.27 4.04 15.11
C THR A 113 3.87 3.68 15.57
N PRO A 114 2.84 4.42 15.13
CA PRO A 114 1.46 4.12 15.47
C PRO A 114 0.93 2.86 14.75
N ASP A 115 1.63 2.40 13.72
CA ASP A 115 1.21 1.23 12.94
C ASP A 115 2.01 0.01 13.37
N LEU A 116 1.31 -1.02 13.82
CA LEU A 116 1.89 -2.28 14.27
C LEU A 116 1.63 -3.40 13.26
N VAL A 117 2.54 -4.36 13.24
CA VAL A 117 2.44 -5.58 12.43
C VAL A 117 2.40 -6.77 13.39
N LYS A 118 1.36 -7.59 13.32
CA LYS A 118 1.17 -8.80 14.14
C LYS A 118 0.45 -9.89 13.34
N ARG A 119 0.54 -11.12 13.81
CA ARG A 119 -0.17 -12.27 13.25
C ARG A 119 -1.49 -12.51 13.98
N VAL A 120 -2.53 -12.78 13.23
CA VAL A 120 -3.85 -13.14 13.76
C VAL A 120 -3.80 -14.56 14.31
N ILE A 121 -4.13 -14.69 15.60
CA ILE A 121 -4.21 -15.97 16.32
C ILE A 121 -5.66 -16.36 16.54
N GLY A 122 -6.49 -15.40 16.94
CA GLY A 122 -7.90 -15.64 17.21
C GLY A 122 -8.84 -14.72 16.47
N LEU A 123 -9.93 -15.31 16.01
CA LEU A 123 -11.01 -14.65 15.28
C LEU A 123 -12.15 -14.27 16.20
N PRO A 124 -13.03 -13.33 15.80
CA PRO A 124 -14.19 -12.94 16.57
C PRO A 124 -15.04 -14.14 17.03
N GLY A 125 -15.34 -14.21 18.31
CA GLY A 125 -16.15 -15.26 18.94
C GLY A 125 -15.36 -16.50 19.40
N GLN A 126 -14.11 -16.63 19.03
CA GLN A 126 -13.28 -17.78 19.44
C GLN A 126 -12.79 -17.63 20.88
N THR A 127 -12.53 -18.78 21.50
CA THR A 127 -11.90 -18.89 22.83
C THR A 127 -10.43 -19.24 22.67
N ILE A 128 -9.55 -18.57 23.44
CA ILE A 128 -8.10 -18.77 23.34
C ILE A 128 -7.52 -18.98 24.73
N TYR A 129 -6.63 -19.95 24.86
CA TYR A 129 -5.77 -20.12 26.05
C TYR A 129 -4.46 -20.79 25.63
N SER A 130 -3.50 -20.85 26.54
CA SER A 130 -2.25 -21.59 26.32
C SER A 130 -1.93 -22.53 27.46
N GLU A 131 -1.28 -23.64 27.14
CA GLU A 131 -0.65 -24.55 28.09
C GLU A 131 0.81 -24.76 27.66
N GLY A 132 1.74 -24.27 28.47
CA GLY A 132 3.14 -24.16 28.05
C GLY A 132 3.25 -23.32 26.78
N ASN A 133 3.96 -23.81 25.79
CA ASN A 133 4.15 -23.13 24.49
C ASN A 133 3.05 -23.45 23.46
N THR A 134 2.03 -24.23 23.85
CA THR A 134 0.93 -24.57 22.93
C THR A 134 -0.23 -23.63 23.11
N ILE A 135 -0.64 -23.00 22.01
CA ILE A 135 -1.86 -22.18 21.96
C ILE A 135 -3.05 -23.06 21.56
N TYR A 136 -4.15 -22.88 22.23
CA TYR A 136 -5.42 -23.56 21.95
C TYR A 136 -6.46 -22.53 21.51
N VAL A 137 -7.15 -22.84 20.41
CA VAL A 137 -8.28 -22.08 19.88
C VAL A 137 -9.49 -23.00 19.85
N ASP A 138 -10.59 -22.59 20.49
CA ASP A 138 -11.80 -23.39 20.64
C ASP A 138 -11.49 -24.81 21.17
N TYR A 139 -10.61 -24.86 22.19
CA TYR A 139 -10.16 -26.11 22.86
C TYR A 139 -9.42 -27.10 21.96
N ARG A 140 -8.87 -26.63 20.83
CA ARG A 140 -8.05 -27.42 19.91
C ARG A 140 -6.66 -26.79 19.79
N PRO A 141 -5.58 -27.58 19.79
CA PRO A 141 -4.26 -27.04 19.61
C PRO A 141 -4.17 -26.35 18.25
N LEU A 142 -3.67 -25.12 18.25
CA LEU A 142 -3.48 -24.33 17.06
C LEU A 142 -2.24 -24.85 16.31
N ALA A 143 -2.44 -25.31 15.08
CA ALA A 143 -1.32 -25.54 14.19
C ALA A 143 -0.69 -24.19 13.80
N GLN A 144 0.59 -24.03 14.09
CA GLN A 144 1.38 -22.84 13.75
C GLN A 144 2.41 -23.20 12.68
N PRO A 145 2.03 -23.27 11.39
CA PRO A 145 2.94 -23.66 10.31
C PRO A 145 3.97 -22.57 9.98
N TRP A 146 3.83 -21.39 10.57
CA TRP A 146 4.77 -20.28 10.40
C TRP A 146 5.91 -20.34 11.42
N PRO A 147 7.09 -19.80 11.09
CA PRO A 147 8.20 -19.67 12.03
C PRO A 147 7.79 -18.77 13.22
N HIS A 148 8.18 -19.13 14.42
CA HIS A 148 7.99 -18.34 15.63
C HIS A 148 9.08 -18.67 16.66
N GLU A 149 9.33 -17.71 17.57
CA GLU A 149 10.26 -17.87 18.67
C GLU A 149 9.54 -18.25 19.96
N GLU A 150 10.17 -19.05 20.78
CA GLU A 150 9.68 -19.47 22.11
C GLU A 150 10.58 -18.90 23.22
N PRO A 151 10.15 -18.81 24.48
CA PRO A 151 8.89 -19.32 25.03
C PRO A 151 7.68 -18.41 24.80
N LEU A 152 6.49 -18.98 24.97
CA LEU A 152 5.24 -18.22 24.99
C LEU A 152 5.02 -17.59 26.38
N GLU A 153 5.44 -16.37 26.57
CA GLU A 153 5.27 -15.60 27.81
C GLU A 153 4.80 -14.16 27.51
N PRO A 154 3.82 -13.64 28.28
CA PRO A 154 3.02 -14.32 29.28
C PRO A 154 2.06 -15.34 28.66
N ALA A 155 1.60 -16.29 29.48
CA ALA A 155 0.57 -17.24 29.07
C ALA A 155 -0.74 -16.54 28.71
N ILE A 156 -1.52 -17.16 27.82
CA ILE A 156 -2.83 -16.68 27.39
C ILE A 156 -3.90 -17.39 28.19
N GLY A 157 -4.58 -16.72 29.11
CA GLY A 157 -5.67 -17.33 29.87
C GLY A 157 -5.34 -18.71 30.46
N ALA A 158 -6.37 -19.51 30.66
CA ALA A 158 -6.26 -20.91 31.10
C ALA A 158 -7.46 -21.71 30.58
N PRO A 159 -7.42 -23.07 30.56
CA PRO A 159 -8.56 -23.88 30.11
C PRO A 159 -9.86 -23.60 30.85
N GLN A 160 -9.76 -23.27 32.14
CA GLN A 160 -10.91 -22.95 33.01
C GLN A 160 -11.35 -21.48 32.89
N SER A 161 -10.48 -20.60 32.34
CA SER A 161 -10.74 -19.18 32.15
C SER A 161 -10.11 -18.73 30.85
N PRO A 162 -10.59 -19.20 29.69
CA PRO A 162 -10.05 -18.83 28.41
C PRO A 162 -10.38 -17.37 28.07
N VAL A 163 -9.54 -16.77 27.25
CA VAL A 163 -9.78 -15.45 26.68
C VAL A 163 -10.79 -15.59 25.55
N VAL A 164 -11.92 -14.88 25.63
CA VAL A 164 -12.93 -14.86 24.56
C VAL A 164 -12.73 -13.64 23.70
N VAL A 165 -12.55 -13.84 22.39
CA VAL A 165 -12.37 -12.74 21.42
C VAL A 165 -13.73 -12.07 21.17
N PRO A 166 -13.88 -10.76 21.43
CA PRO A 166 -15.15 -10.07 21.24
C PRO A 166 -15.58 -10.03 19.76
N PRO A 167 -16.88 -9.87 19.46
CA PRO A 167 -17.35 -9.66 18.09
C PRO A 167 -16.65 -8.50 17.42
N GLY A 168 -16.21 -8.70 16.17
CA GLY A 168 -15.54 -7.67 15.36
C GLY A 168 -14.12 -7.32 15.80
N GLN A 169 -13.52 -8.12 16.70
CA GLN A 169 -12.15 -7.93 17.19
C GLN A 169 -11.30 -9.18 16.91
N TYR A 170 -9.98 -9.00 16.97
CA TYR A 170 -9.00 -10.05 16.70
C TYR A 170 -7.98 -10.12 17.83
N PHE A 171 -7.56 -11.33 18.16
CA PHE A 171 -6.43 -11.56 19.04
C PHE A 171 -5.19 -11.77 18.18
N VAL A 172 -4.16 -10.95 18.37
CA VAL A 172 -2.98 -10.95 17.53
C VAL A 172 -1.71 -11.12 18.37
N MET A 173 -0.69 -11.75 17.78
CA MET A 173 0.60 -11.95 18.43
C MET A 173 1.74 -11.67 17.47
N GLY A 174 2.90 -11.31 18.02
CA GLY A 174 4.14 -11.34 17.26
C GLY A 174 4.70 -12.75 17.14
N ASP A 175 5.43 -13.02 16.06
CA ASP A 175 6.11 -14.29 15.86
C ASP A 175 7.32 -14.43 16.81
N ASN A 176 7.91 -13.33 17.24
CA ASN A 176 8.89 -13.28 18.31
C ASN A 176 8.17 -13.21 19.68
N GLN A 177 7.63 -14.36 20.10
CA GLN A 177 6.74 -14.44 21.26
C GLN A 177 7.36 -13.91 22.56
N PRO A 178 8.66 -14.14 22.85
CA PRO A 178 9.28 -13.66 24.09
C PRO A 178 9.36 -12.13 24.20
N THR A 179 9.50 -11.44 23.08
CA THR A 179 9.77 -10.00 23.05
C THR A 179 8.63 -9.15 22.50
N SER A 180 7.57 -9.80 22.01
CA SER A 180 6.46 -9.08 21.40
C SER A 180 5.50 -8.51 22.44
N CYS A 181 5.31 -7.19 22.40
CA CYS A 181 4.16 -6.54 23.03
C CYS A 181 2.95 -6.64 22.11
N ASP A 182 1.97 -7.47 22.51
CA ASP A 182 0.83 -7.83 21.66
C ASP A 182 -0.45 -8.06 22.49
N SER A 183 -1.44 -8.74 21.94
CA SER A 183 -2.75 -8.95 22.59
C SER A 183 -2.69 -9.60 23.97
N ARG A 184 -1.59 -10.25 24.31
CA ARG A 184 -1.37 -10.79 25.66
C ARG A 184 -1.26 -9.68 26.73
N TYR A 185 -0.88 -8.48 26.34
CA TYR A 185 -0.67 -7.32 27.22
C TYR A 185 -1.83 -6.33 27.14
N TRP A 186 -2.28 -5.98 25.93
CA TRP A 186 -3.21 -4.88 25.71
C TRP A 186 -4.58 -5.31 25.15
N GLY A 187 -4.82 -6.62 24.90
CA GLY A 187 -6.12 -7.14 24.48
C GLY A 187 -6.31 -7.21 22.97
N PHE A 188 -7.39 -6.69 22.42
CA PHE A 188 -7.86 -7.01 21.09
C PHE A 188 -7.72 -5.87 20.10
N VAL A 189 -7.57 -6.22 18.81
CA VAL A 189 -7.56 -5.28 17.67
C VAL A 189 -8.95 -5.22 17.07
N PRO A 190 -9.64 -4.07 17.07
CA PRO A 190 -10.90 -3.94 16.39
C PRO A 190 -10.69 -3.97 14.86
N ARG A 191 -11.64 -4.54 14.12
CA ARG A 191 -11.55 -4.60 12.65
C ARG A 191 -11.34 -3.23 12.02
N SER A 192 -11.94 -2.18 12.57
CA SER A 192 -11.80 -0.80 12.08
C SER A 192 -10.38 -0.23 12.20
N ALA A 193 -9.54 -0.81 13.05
CA ALA A 193 -8.13 -0.40 13.17
C ALA A 193 -7.23 -1.09 12.15
N ILE A 194 -7.70 -2.15 11.48
CA ILE A 194 -6.89 -2.92 10.53
C ILE A 194 -6.75 -2.14 9.23
N ILE A 195 -5.51 -1.84 8.85
CA ILE A 195 -5.14 -1.14 7.62
C ILE A 195 -5.13 -2.12 6.44
N GLY A 196 -4.62 -3.34 6.65
CA GLY A 196 -4.58 -4.33 5.60
C GLY A 196 -3.85 -5.62 5.99
N LYS A 197 -3.87 -6.58 5.07
CA LYS A 197 -3.19 -7.87 5.17
C LYS A 197 -1.85 -7.82 4.45
N VAL A 198 -0.81 -8.31 5.08
CA VAL A 198 0.52 -8.42 4.47
C VAL A 198 0.50 -9.52 3.42
N LEU A 199 0.91 -9.20 2.20
CA LEU A 199 1.01 -10.16 1.11
C LEU A 199 2.44 -10.63 0.87
N TRP A 200 3.38 -9.67 0.79
CA TRP A 200 4.74 -9.93 0.33
C TRP A 200 5.75 -9.05 1.06
N ARG A 201 6.94 -9.63 1.26
CA ARG A 201 8.18 -8.87 1.51
C ARG A 201 8.75 -8.47 0.16
N VAL A 202 9.11 -7.21 0.00
CA VAL A 202 9.63 -6.65 -1.26
C VAL A 202 11.03 -6.08 -1.14
N TRP A 203 11.52 -5.91 0.08
CA TRP A 203 12.89 -5.45 0.35
C TRP A 203 13.46 -6.12 1.61
N PRO A 204 14.76 -6.44 1.65
CA PRO A 204 15.73 -6.40 0.53
C PRO A 204 15.37 -7.41 -0.57
N LEU A 205 15.92 -7.21 -1.78
CA LEU A 205 15.62 -8.07 -2.93
C LEU A 205 15.93 -9.56 -2.67
N SER A 206 16.89 -9.85 -1.82
CA SER A 206 17.25 -11.22 -1.37
C SER A 206 16.19 -11.88 -0.48
N ALA A 207 15.25 -11.10 0.07
CA ALA A 207 14.21 -11.58 0.97
C ALA A 207 12.80 -11.55 0.34
N ILE A 208 12.69 -11.27 -0.96
CA ILE A 208 11.39 -11.23 -1.64
C ILE A 208 10.67 -12.57 -1.48
N GLY A 209 9.42 -12.52 -1.02
CA GLY A 209 8.59 -13.70 -0.82
C GLY A 209 7.28 -13.41 -0.11
N GLY A 210 6.38 -14.39 -0.09
CA GLY A 210 5.16 -14.36 0.72
C GLY A 210 5.47 -14.37 2.22
N VAL A 211 4.50 -13.96 3.01
CA VAL A 211 4.58 -13.91 4.48
C VAL A 211 3.56 -14.86 5.09
#